data_35af869d46208b74635fe8e274921aaf
#
_entry.id   35af869d46208b74635fe8e274921aaf
#
_cell.length_a   1.000
_cell.length_b   1.000
_cell.length_c   1.000
_cell.angle_alpha   90.00
_cell.angle_beta   90.00
_cell.angle_gamma   90.00
#
_symmetry.space_group_name_H-M   'P 1'
#
loop_
_entity.id
_entity.type
_entity.pdbx_description
1 polymer ?
#
loop_
_entity_poly.entity_id
_entity_poly.type
_entity_poly.pdbx_seq_one_letter_code
_entity_poly.pdbx_strand_id
1 'polypeptide(L)'
;MGDISRRLFLKKGVAGLAAIAVAPELLSCSTQEQDGVKVRSFAPLAGSYDTVVVGGGPAGFIAAITAARQGARTALVERYGFLGGMATIGYVAPISVFAKDNNLVIGGIPWEFVKRLESMGGAFIEWPKANIDFDVELYKLCCQRMVLEAGVDLYMHSSLVGCEMEGKRISSIIIDNKNGLESLEAATF
;
A
#
# COMPACT_ATOMS: atom_id res chain seq x y z
N MET A 1 44.23 -4.10 10.42
CA MET A 1 42.99 -4.05 9.63
C MET A 1 43.28 -3.21 8.40
N GLY A 2 43.49 -3.87 7.24
CA GLY A 2 43.91 -3.19 6.03
C GLY A 2 42.77 -2.47 5.33
N ASP A 3 43.04 -1.22 4.98
CA ASP A 3 42.13 -0.32 4.30
C ASP A 3 41.86 -0.80 2.87
N ILE A 4 40.64 -1.28 2.58
CA ILE A 4 40.26 -1.74 1.25
C ILE A 4 39.90 -0.49 0.42
N SER A 5 40.84 -0.09 -0.49
CA SER A 5 40.59 1.07 -1.30
C SER A 5 39.33 0.91 -2.19
N ARG A 6 38.58 2.01 -2.39
CA ARG A 6 37.36 2.05 -3.24
C ARG A 6 37.58 1.48 -4.64
N ARG A 7 38.80 1.61 -5.19
CA ARG A 7 39.17 1.05 -6.49
C ARG A 7 39.27 -0.47 -6.50
N LEU A 8 39.67 -1.09 -5.40
CA LEU A 8 39.69 -2.56 -5.26
C LEU A 8 38.31 -3.15 -5.13
N PHE A 9 37.40 -2.45 -4.42
CA PHE A 9 36.00 -2.83 -4.31
C PHE A 9 35.27 -2.79 -5.65
N LEU A 10 35.47 -1.72 -6.44
CA LEU A 10 34.89 -1.61 -7.78
C LEU A 10 35.40 -2.68 -8.74
N LYS A 11 36.71 -2.98 -8.71
CA LYS A 11 37.31 -4.05 -9.56
C LYS A 11 36.72 -5.44 -9.21
N LYS A 12 36.51 -5.74 -7.93
CA LYS A 12 35.89 -7.00 -7.50
C LYS A 12 34.40 -7.04 -7.81
N GLY A 13 33.69 -5.91 -7.73
CA GLY A 13 32.29 -5.78 -8.10
C GLY A 13 32.04 -6.02 -9.60
N VAL A 14 32.91 -5.46 -10.45
CA VAL A 14 32.83 -5.66 -11.92
C VAL A 14 33.12 -7.11 -12.31
N ALA A 15 34.06 -7.79 -11.63
CA ALA A 15 34.33 -9.21 -11.87
C ALA A 15 33.14 -10.10 -11.47
N GLY A 16 32.41 -9.72 -10.41
CA GLY A 16 31.17 -10.41 -10.00
C GLY A 16 30.01 -10.23 -11.01
N LEU A 17 29.89 -9.05 -11.59
CA LEU A 17 28.89 -8.77 -12.64
C LEU A 17 29.19 -9.50 -13.96
N ALA A 18 30.47 -9.65 -14.32
CA ALA A 18 30.87 -10.43 -15.50
C ALA A 18 30.58 -11.92 -15.36
N ALA A 19 30.67 -12.48 -14.15
CA ALA A 19 30.32 -13.89 -13.90
C ALA A 19 28.80 -14.15 -14.00
N ILE A 20 27.97 -13.16 -13.71
CA ILE A 20 26.50 -13.25 -13.87
C ILE A 20 26.09 -13.18 -15.35
N ALA A 21 26.86 -12.48 -16.18
CA ALA A 21 26.60 -12.36 -17.63
C ALA A 21 26.91 -13.63 -18.43
N VAL A 22 27.68 -14.58 -17.88
CA VAL A 22 28.12 -15.82 -18.57
C VAL A 22 27.21 -17.03 -18.27
N ALA A 23 26.25 -16.92 -17.37
CA ALA A 23 25.31 -17.99 -17.04
C ALA A 23 23.85 -17.52 -17.19
N PRO A 24 23.36 -17.28 -18.42
CA PRO A 24 21.96 -16.89 -18.64
C PRO A 24 20.98 -18.00 -18.22
N GLU A 25 21.43 -19.24 -18.10
CA GLU A 25 20.59 -20.38 -17.72
C GLU A 25 20.30 -20.46 -16.20
N LEU A 26 21.07 -19.75 -15.35
CA LEU A 26 20.83 -19.73 -13.91
C LEU A 26 19.79 -18.70 -13.47
N LEU A 27 19.32 -17.84 -14.37
CA LEU A 27 18.26 -16.86 -14.16
C LEU A 27 16.96 -17.25 -14.89
N SER A 28 16.91 -18.43 -15.50
CA SER A 28 15.65 -18.98 -15.94
C SER A 28 14.88 -19.36 -14.65
N CYS A 29 13.97 -18.47 -14.27
CA CYS A 29 12.85 -18.86 -13.45
C CYS A 29 12.13 -19.97 -14.25
N SER A 30 12.47 -21.23 -13.97
CA SER A 30 11.72 -22.36 -14.48
C SER A 30 10.31 -22.14 -13.97
N THR A 31 9.39 -21.80 -14.86
CA THR A 31 7.98 -21.98 -14.62
C THR A 31 7.80 -23.49 -14.40
N GLN A 32 7.98 -23.95 -13.16
CA GLN A 32 7.43 -25.24 -12.78
C GLN A 32 5.95 -25.13 -13.05
N GLU A 33 5.44 -25.90 -13.99
CA GLU A 33 4.02 -26.16 -14.07
C GLU A 33 3.61 -26.69 -12.70
N GLN A 34 3.00 -25.82 -11.90
CA GLN A 34 2.47 -26.24 -10.61
C GLN A 34 1.28 -27.15 -10.94
N ASP A 35 1.36 -28.40 -10.48
CA ASP A 35 0.20 -29.29 -10.47
C ASP A 35 -0.91 -28.61 -9.66
N GLY A 36 -1.97 -28.25 -10.35
CA GLY A 36 -3.10 -27.54 -9.77
C GLY A 36 -4.38 -27.78 -10.54
N VAL A 37 -5.50 -27.51 -9.89
CA VAL A 37 -6.83 -27.58 -10.51
C VAL A 37 -7.10 -26.26 -11.23
N LYS A 38 -7.38 -26.35 -12.56
CA LYS A 38 -7.86 -25.18 -13.31
C LYS A 38 -9.30 -24.86 -12.91
N VAL A 39 -9.50 -23.75 -12.24
CA VAL A 39 -10.84 -23.26 -11.89
C VAL A 39 -11.27 -22.24 -12.95
N ARG A 40 -12.41 -22.50 -13.60
CA ARG A 40 -13.08 -21.49 -14.41
C ARG A 40 -14.08 -20.79 -13.52
N SER A 41 -13.88 -19.49 -13.30
CA SER A 41 -14.75 -18.64 -12.51
C SER A 41 -15.15 -17.42 -13.31
N PHE A 42 -16.33 -16.88 -13.01
CA PHE A 42 -16.84 -15.64 -13.56
C PHE A 42 -16.78 -14.59 -12.44
N ALA A 43 -16.21 -13.42 -12.73
CA ALA A 43 -16.15 -12.29 -11.81
C ALA A 43 -17.03 -11.16 -12.37
N PRO A 44 -18.26 -10.99 -11.86
CA PRO A 44 -19.14 -9.91 -12.31
C PRO A 44 -18.53 -8.55 -11.99
N LEU A 45 -18.84 -7.54 -12.82
CA LEU A 45 -18.40 -6.17 -12.60
C LEU A 45 -19.15 -5.59 -11.39
N ALA A 46 -18.42 -5.27 -10.33
CA ALA A 46 -18.95 -4.65 -9.12
C ALA A 46 -18.88 -3.11 -9.15
N GLY A 47 -17.95 -2.54 -9.91
CA GLY A 47 -17.83 -1.09 -10.02
C GLY A 47 -16.83 -0.63 -11.08
N SER A 48 -17.00 0.64 -11.50
CA SER A 48 -16.12 1.32 -12.43
C SER A 48 -15.73 2.66 -11.83
N TYR A 49 -14.44 2.97 -11.81
CA TYR A 49 -13.83 4.08 -11.07
C TYR A 49 -12.84 4.88 -11.93
N ASP A 50 -12.47 6.06 -11.48
CA ASP A 50 -11.31 6.77 -12.02
C ASP A 50 -10.02 6.18 -11.42
N THR A 51 -10.08 5.84 -10.12
CA THR A 51 -8.94 5.27 -9.38
C THR A 51 -9.39 4.15 -8.45
N VAL A 52 -8.68 3.03 -8.48
CA VAL A 52 -8.80 1.97 -7.48
C VAL A 52 -7.49 1.83 -6.75
N VAL A 53 -7.51 2.01 -5.42
CA VAL A 53 -6.35 1.80 -4.55
C VAL A 53 -6.44 0.43 -3.92
N VAL A 54 -5.39 -0.39 -4.04
CA VAL A 54 -5.33 -1.73 -3.45
C VAL A 54 -4.40 -1.74 -2.25
N GLY A 55 -4.98 -1.97 -1.09
CA GLY A 55 -4.31 -1.97 0.21
C GLY A 55 -4.60 -0.72 1.03
N GLY A 56 -5.27 -0.89 2.16
CA GLY A 56 -5.67 0.18 3.10
C GLY A 56 -4.64 0.50 4.17
N GLY A 57 -3.35 0.26 3.91
CA GLY A 57 -2.25 0.69 4.79
C GLY A 57 -2.07 2.22 4.80
N PRO A 58 -1.07 2.74 5.55
CA PRO A 58 -0.87 4.19 5.71
C PRO A 58 -0.77 4.96 4.38
N ALA A 59 -0.09 4.40 3.39
CA ALA A 59 0.00 5.02 2.07
C ALA A 59 -1.32 4.94 1.30
N GLY A 60 -2.00 3.78 1.35
CA GLY A 60 -3.20 3.53 0.54
C GLY A 60 -4.40 4.36 0.97
N PHE A 61 -4.70 4.44 2.27
CA PHE A 61 -5.85 5.24 2.70
C PHE A 61 -5.62 6.74 2.45
N ILE A 62 -4.37 7.23 2.58
CA ILE A 62 -4.02 8.61 2.24
C ILE A 62 -4.15 8.86 0.73
N ALA A 63 -3.69 7.91 -0.10
CA ALA A 63 -3.82 8.02 -1.55
C ALA A 63 -5.29 8.05 -1.98
N ALA A 64 -6.12 7.16 -1.43
CA ALA A 64 -7.55 7.12 -1.71
C ALA A 64 -8.27 8.42 -1.32
N ILE A 65 -8.01 8.95 -0.11
CA ILE A 65 -8.54 10.24 0.33
C ILE A 65 -8.10 11.36 -0.62
N THR A 66 -6.82 11.34 -1.02
CA THR A 66 -6.27 12.38 -1.91
C THR A 66 -6.96 12.36 -3.26
N ALA A 67 -7.10 11.19 -3.89
CA ALA A 67 -7.76 11.05 -5.17
C ALA A 67 -9.23 11.50 -5.11
N ALA A 68 -9.97 11.03 -4.12
CA ALA A 68 -11.37 11.40 -3.93
C ALA A 68 -11.57 12.91 -3.69
N ARG A 69 -10.71 13.54 -2.88
CA ARG A 69 -10.76 15.00 -2.64
C ARG A 69 -10.40 15.83 -3.86
N GLN A 70 -9.72 15.24 -4.86
CA GLN A 70 -9.47 15.87 -6.16
C GLN A 70 -10.62 15.63 -7.16
N GLY A 71 -11.71 15.00 -6.73
CA GLY A 71 -12.90 14.76 -7.53
C GLY A 71 -12.91 13.44 -8.30
N ALA A 72 -11.91 12.58 -8.13
CA ALA A 72 -11.89 11.26 -8.74
C ALA A 72 -12.88 10.32 -8.02
N ARG A 73 -13.70 9.59 -8.79
CA ARG A 73 -14.48 8.47 -8.26
C ARG A 73 -13.50 7.36 -7.85
N THR A 74 -13.37 7.14 -6.55
CA THR A 74 -12.29 6.34 -5.97
C THR A 74 -12.85 5.16 -5.19
N ALA A 75 -12.23 3.97 -5.39
CA ALA A 75 -12.42 2.81 -4.52
C ALA A 75 -11.14 2.48 -3.77
N LEU A 76 -11.28 1.94 -2.56
CA LEU A 76 -10.21 1.39 -1.74
C LEU A 76 -10.52 -0.06 -1.38
N VAL A 77 -9.63 -0.98 -1.81
CA VAL A 77 -9.74 -2.41 -1.55
C VAL A 77 -8.80 -2.79 -0.42
N GLU A 78 -9.32 -3.42 0.64
CA GLU A 78 -8.54 -3.89 1.79
C GLU A 78 -8.94 -5.31 2.18
N ARG A 79 -7.95 -6.18 2.35
CA ARG A 79 -8.16 -7.60 2.69
C ARG A 79 -8.65 -7.82 4.12
N TYR A 80 -8.35 -6.92 5.03
CA TYR A 80 -8.82 -6.98 6.41
C TYR A 80 -10.15 -6.22 6.59
N GLY A 81 -10.78 -6.39 7.75
CA GLY A 81 -11.98 -5.66 8.13
C GLY A 81 -11.72 -4.27 8.72
N PHE A 82 -10.51 -3.75 8.57
CA PHE A 82 -10.08 -2.45 9.07
C PHE A 82 -8.88 -1.93 8.28
N LEU A 83 -8.69 -0.62 8.31
CA LEU A 83 -7.57 0.07 7.67
C LEU A 83 -6.37 0.26 8.62
N GLY A 84 -5.25 0.73 8.06
CA GLY A 84 -4.06 1.11 8.80
C GLY A 84 -2.84 0.21 8.59
N GLY A 85 -3.01 -0.97 7.95
CA GLY A 85 -1.90 -1.88 7.63
C GLY A 85 -1.04 -2.22 8.83
N MET A 86 0.30 -2.05 8.72
CA MET A 86 1.23 -2.41 9.81
C MET A 86 1.01 -1.63 11.09
N ALA A 87 0.48 -0.41 11.03
CA ALA A 87 0.15 0.36 12.22
C ALA A 87 -0.97 -0.30 13.04
N THR A 88 -1.84 -1.06 12.40
CA THR A 88 -3.02 -1.67 13.05
C THR A 88 -2.92 -3.17 13.18
N ILE A 89 -2.68 -3.92 12.08
CA ILE A 89 -2.58 -5.39 12.14
C ILE A 89 -1.27 -5.84 12.78
N GLY A 90 -0.18 -5.09 12.56
CA GLY A 90 1.15 -5.41 13.07
C GLY A 90 1.46 -4.75 14.41
N TYR A 91 0.59 -3.89 14.92
CA TYR A 91 0.82 -3.09 16.15
C TYR A 91 2.16 -2.33 16.11
N VAL A 92 2.56 -1.87 14.92
CA VAL A 92 3.77 -1.05 14.75
C VAL A 92 3.44 0.39 15.12
N ALA A 93 3.61 0.70 16.39
CA ALA A 93 3.57 2.04 16.96
C ALA A 93 4.93 2.31 17.64
N PRO A 94 5.46 3.52 17.52
CA PRO A 94 4.91 4.79 17.06
C PRO A 94 5.09 5.08 15.56
N ILE A 95 4.44 6.16 15.07
CA ILE A 95 4.80 6.80 13.79
C ILE A 95 5.90 7.82 14.07
N SER A 96 7.01 7.74 13.33
CA SER A 96 8.20 8.52 13.62
C SER A 96 8.41 9.70 12.68
N VAL A 97 8.89 10.82 13.26
CA VAL A 97 9.52 11.96 12.59
C VAL A 97 8.63 12.68 11.57
N PHE A 98 7.58 13.33 12.07
CA PHE A 98 6.82 14.33 11.28
C PHE A 98 7.48 15.72 11.27
N ALA A 99 8.38 16.00 12.22
CA ALA A 99 9.07 17.27 12.33
C ALA A 99 10.58 17.10 12.50
N LYS A 100 11.31 18.14 12.11
CA LYS A 100 12.73 18.30 12.37
C LYS A 100 12.95 19.68 13.02
N ASP A 101 13.63 19.72 14.15
CA ASP A 101 13.94 20.96 14.88
C ASP A 101 12.71 21.87 15.09
N ASN A 102 11.60 21.29 15.55
CA ASN A 102 10.27 21.90 15.70
C ASN A 102 9.60 22.38 14.38
N ASN A 103 10.21 22.12 13.23
CA ASN A 103 9.61 22.44 11.94
C ASN A 103 8.94 21.22 11.35
N LEU A 104 7.65 21.30 11.06
CA LEU A 104 6.89 20.21 10.44
C LEU A 104 7.41 19.97 9.02
N VAL A 105 7.82 18.74 8.72
CA VAL A 105 8.33 18.32 7.41
C VAL A 105 7.34 17.42 6.67
N ILE A 106 6.44 16.75 7.38
CA ILE A 106 5.35 15.93 6.79
C ILE A 106 4.04 16.64 7.10
N GLY A 107 3.41 17.20 6.06
CA GLY A 107 2.16 17.97 6.15
C GLY A 107 1.01 17.29 5.40
N GLY A 108 0.00 18.11 5.04
CA GLY A 108 -1.16 17.67 4.26
C GLY A 108 -2.02 16.64 4.99
N ILE A 109 -2.61 15.71 4.22
CA ILE A 109 -3.53 14.69 4.75
C ILE A 109 -2.90 13.81 5.85
N PRO A 110 -1.63 13.37 5.77
CA PRO A 110 -1.00 12.64 6.87
C PRO A 110 -0.99 13.43 8.20
N TRP A 111 -0.70 14.72 8.15
CA TRP A 111 -0.73 15.56 9.35
C TRP A 111 -2.16 15.84 9.83
N GLU A 112 -3.10 16.06 8.91
CA GLU A 112 -4.52 16.16 9.24
C GLU A 112 -5.01 14.91 9.98
N PHE A 113 -4.64 13.72 9.49
CA PHE A 113 -4.94 12.45 10.15
C PHE A 113 -4.41 12.41 11.59
N VAL A 114 -3.15 12.75 11.80
CA VAL A 114 -2.52 12.76 13.13
C VAL A 114 -3.25 13.74 14.07
N LYS A 115 -3.54 14.96 13.61
CA LYS A 115 -4.26 15.95 14.41
C LYS A 115 -5.67 15.53 14.75
N ARG A 116 -6.34 14.84 13.81
CA ARG A 116 -7.68 14.29 14.04
C ARG A 116 -7.64 13.15 15.07
N LEU A 117 -6.67 12.28 14.96
CA LEU A 117 -6.46 11.18 15.91
C LEU A 117 -6.16 11.73 17.32
N GLU A 118 -5.31 12.75 17.43
CA GLU A 118 -5.04 13.47 18.69
C GLU A 118 -6.32 14.07 19.29
N SER A 119 -7.16 14.73 18.46
CA SER A 119 -8.43 15.31 18.91
C SER A 119 -9.45 14.28 19.40
N MET A 120 -9.33 13.04 18.96
CA MET A 120 -10.11 11.89 19.42
C MET A 120 -9.57 11.27 20.73
N GLY A 121 -8.44 11.79 21.25
CA GLY A 121 -7.71 11.19 22.37
C GLY A 121 -6.91 9.95 22.00
N GLY A 122 -6.73 9.69 20.71
CA GLY A 122 -6.09 8.50 20.16
C GLY A 122 -4.63 8.69 19.80
N ALA A 123 -4.04 9.87 20.00
CA ALA A 123 -2.63 10.09 19.75
C ALA A 123 -2.01 11.09 20.73
N PHE A 124 -0.71 10.91 20.96
CA PHE A 124 0.15 11.85 21.65
C PHE A 124 1.32 12.24 20.75
N ILE A 125 1.54 13.55 20.57
CA ILE A 125 2.58 14.08 19.69
C ILE A 125 3.77 14.55 20.53
N GLU A 126 4.89 13.86 20.43
CA GLU A 126 6.12 14.18 21.14
C GLU A 126 6.99 15.13 20.32
N TRP A 127 7.12 16.37 20.79
CA TRP A 127 8.03 17.34 20.19
C TRP A 127 9.45 17.19 20.78
N PRO A 128 10.54 17.61 20.05
CA PRO A 128 10.56 18.41 18.80
C PRO A 128 10.50 17.62 17.49
N LYS A 129 10.48 16.29 17.53
CA LYS A 129 10.49 15.44 16.33
C LYS A 129 9.08 15.16 15.80
N ALA A 130 8.05 15.44 16.58
CA ALA A 130 6.68 15.00 16.35
C ALA A 130 6.63 13.51 16.07
N ASN A 131 7.16 12.69 16.99
CA ASN A 131 6.86 11.27 17.08
C ASN A 131 5.44 11.12 17.62
N ILE A 132 4.70 10.16 17.10
CA ILE A 132 3.29 9.99 17.42
C ILE A 132 3.10 8.61 18.02
N ASP A 133 2.84 8.55 19.32
CA ASP A 133 2.29 7.38 19.99
C ASP A 133 0.77 7.38 19.80
N PHE A 134 0.18 6.23 19.50
CA PHE A 134 -1.24 6.18 19.19
C PHE A 134 -1.94 4.93 19.73
N ASP A 135 -3.24 5.10 19.98
CA ASP A 135 -4.16 4.00 20.23
C ASP A 135 -4.56 3.35 18.90
N VAL A 136 -4.36 2.03 18.81
CA VAL A 136 -4.57 1.26 17.57
C VAL A 136 -6.04 1.20 17.16
N GLU A 137 -6.97 1.13 18.13
CA GLU A 137 -8.40 1.05 17.81
C GLU A 137 -8.93 2.41 17.34
N LEU A 138 -8.51 3.49 17.98
CA LEU A 138 -8.85 4.85 17.54
C LEU A 138 -8.18 5.17 16.18
N TYR A 139 -6.98 4.64 15.91
CA TYR A 139 -6.34 4.73 14.59
C TYR A 139 -7.22 4.12 13.50
N LYS A 140 -7.70 2.86 13.68
CA LYS A 140 -8.61 2.19 12.75
C LYS A 140 -9.86 3.02 12.49
N LEU A 141 -10.49 3.51 13.57
CA LEU A 141 -11.70 4.33 13.48
C LEU A 141 -11.45 5.65 12.74
N CYS A 142 -10.34 6.32 13.01
CA CYS A 142 -9.97 7.56 12.36
C CYS A 142 -9.75 7.38 10.85
N CYS A 143 -8.97 6.34 10.45
CA CYS A 143 -8.76 6.00 9.05
C CYS A 143 -10.09 5.79 8.31
N GLN A 144 -10.95 4.94 8.87
CA GLN A 144 -12.22 4.59 8.24
C GLN A 144 -13.14 5.82 8.09
N ARG A 145 -13.24 6.65 9.13
CA ARG A 145 -14.03 7.89 9.07
C ARG A 145 -13.54 8.82 7.99
N MET A 146 -12.22 9.08 7.92
CA MET A 146 -11.67 9.99 6.92
C MET A 146 -11.85 9.48 5.49
N VAL A 147 -11.73 8.18 5.26
CA VAL A 147 -11.96 7.55 3.96
C VAL A 147 -13.42 7.70 3.53
N LEU A 148 -14.37 7.39 4.42
CA LEU A 148 -15.80 7.49 4.14
C LEU A 148 -16.25 8.94 3.93
N GLU A 149 -15.76 9.88 4.75
CA GLU A 149 -16.03 11.32 4.63
C GLU A 149 -15.50 11.92 3.31
N ALA A 150 -14.41 11.32 2.77
CA ALA A 150 -13.89 11.71 1.45
C ALA A 150 -14.74 11.17 0.28
N GLY A 151 -15.73 10.30 0.54
CA GLY A 151 -16.58 9.70 -0.49
C GLY A 151 -15.92 8.54 -1.24
N VAL A 152 -14.97 7.84 -0.61
CA VAL A 152 -14.32 6.65 -1.17
C VAL A 152 -15.21 5.43 -0.97
N ASP A 153 -15.45 4.65 -2.04
CA ASP A 153 -16.11 3.36 -1.96
C ASP A 153 -15.15 2.33 -1.34
N LEU A 154 -15.52 1.74 -0.21
CA LEU A 154 -14.63 0.91 0.59
C LEU A 154 -15.01 -0.57 0.51
N TYR A 155 -14.09 -1.37 -0.08
CA TYR A 155 -14.18 -2.82 -0.19
C TYR A 155 -13.30 -3.47 0.88
N MET A 156 -13.87 -3.76 2.04
CA MET A 156 -13.19 -4.50 3.11
C MET A 156 -13.35 -6.00 2.96
N HIS A 157 -12.49 -6.79 3.62
CA HIS A 157 -12.44 -8.25 3.48
C HIS A 157 -12.33 -8.70 2.03
N SER A 158 -11.64 -7.90 1.20
CA SER A 158 -11.52 -8.10 -0.24
C SER A 158 -10.05 -8.24 -0.62
N SER A 159 -9.68 -9.41 -1.12
CA SER A 159 -8.31 -9.71 -1.53
C SER A 159 -8.15 -9.59 -3.03
N LEU A 160 -7.11 -8.88 -3.49
CA LEU A 160 -6.71 -8.90 -4.90
C LEU A 160 -6.24 -10.31 -5.26
N VAL A 161 -6.87 -10.93 -6.26
CA VAL A 161 -6.54 -12.30 -6.71
C VAL A 161 -6.17 -12.38 -8.19
N GLY A 162 -6.36 -11.31 -8.95
CA GLY A 162 -6.00 -11.26 -10.36
C GLY A 162 -6.20 -9.89 -10.98
N CYS A 163 -5.78 -9.76 -12.24
CA CYS A 163 -6.05 -8.58 -13.05
C CYS A 163 -6.16 -8.95 -14.52
N GLU A 164 -6.90 -8.13 -15.26
CA GLU A 164 -6.96 -8.18 -16.72
C GLU A 164 -6.08 -7.07 -17.30
N MET A 165 -5.38 -7.40 -18.38
CA MET A 165 -4.43 -6.50 -19.02
C MET A 165 -4.84 -6.20 -20.46
N GLU A 166 -4.81 -4.92 -20.82
CA GLU A 166 -4.87 -4.46 -22.21
C GLU A 166 -3.48 -3.95 -22.64
N GLY A 167 -2.74 -4.82 -23.29
CA GLY A 167 -1.33 -4.52 -23.59
C GLY A 167 -0.49 -4.42 -22.33
N LYS A 168 -0.03 -3.21 -22.00
CA LYS A 168 0.76 -2.92 -20.79
C LYS A 168 -0.04 -2.22 -19.70
N ARG A 169 -1.34 -2.03 -19.89
CA ARG A 169 -2.22 -1.35 -18.96
C ARG A 169 -3.10 -2.37 -18.25
N ILE A 170 -3.30 -2.22 -16.95
CA ILE A 170 -4.33 -2.94 -16.21
C ILE A 170 -5.67 -2.28 -16.59
N SER A 171 -6.62 -3.07 -17.08
CA SER A 171 -7.99 -2.63 -17.41
C SER A 171 -8.96 -2.90 -16.27
N SER A 172 -8.80 -4.02 -15.58
CA SER A 172 -9.58 -4.35 -14.40
C SER A 172 -8.76 -5.19 -13.41
N ILE A 173 -9.21 -5.21 -12.17
CA ILE A 173 -8.73 -6.14 -11.14
C ILE A 173 -9.82 -7.09 -10.74
N ILE A 174 -9.43 -8.27 -10.24
CA ILE A 174 -10.32 -9.28 -9.69
C ILE A 174 -10.07 -9.36 -8.20
N ILE A 175 -11.12 -9.20 -7.42
CA ILE A 175 -11.10 -9.32 -5.96
C ILE A 175 -11.92 -10.54 -5.53
N ASP A 176 -11.50 -11.17 -4.44
CA ASP A 176 -12.23 -12.23 -3.74
C ASP A 176 -12.70 -11.69 -2.39
N ASN A 177 -14.01 -11.80 -2.14
CA ASN A 177 -14.65 -11.35 -0.91
C ASN A 177 -15.81 -12.28 -0.50
N LYS A 178 -16.63 -11.86 0.45
CA LYS A 178 -17.76 -12.68 0.95
C LYS A 178 -18.87 -12.92 -0.09
N ASN A 179 -18.92 -12.13 -1.17
CA ASN A 179 -19.83 -12.33 -2.29
C ASN A 179 -19.27 -13.30 -3.34
N GLY A 180 -18.00 -13.69 -3.21
CA GLY A 180 -17.23 -14.44 -4.20
C GLY A 180 -16.32 -13.52 -5.01
N LEU A 181 -16.02 -13.92 -6.27
CA LEU A 181 -15.19 -13.12 -7.16
C LEU A 181 -15.99 -11.97 -7.76
N GLU A 182 -15.41 -10.78 -7.69
CA GLU A 182 -15.94 -9.56 -8.31
C GLU A 182 -14.83 -8.86 -9.08
N SER A 183 -15.16 -8.11 -10.12
CA SER A 183 -14.20 -7.27 -10.87
C SER A 183 -14.44 -5.79 -10.66
N LEU A 184 -13.35 -5.02 -10.64
CA LEU A 184 -13.38 -3.56 -10.58
C LEU A 184 -12.59 -3.01 -11.78
N GLU A 185 -13.20 -2.11 -12.52
CA GLU A 185 -12.55 -1.37 -13.61
C GLU A 185 -12.09 -0.01 -13.14
N ALA A 186 -10.92 0.45 -13.64
CA ALA A 186 -10.48 1.82 -13.39
C ALA A 186 -9.55 2.36 -14.48
N ALA A 187 -9.45 3.68 -14.51
CA ALA A 187 -8.46 4.36 -15.33
C ALA A 187 -7.05 4.21 -14.74
N THR A 188 -6.94 4.11 -13.38
CA THR A 188 -5.67 4.01 -12.63
C THR A 188 -5.81 3.04 -11.46
N PHE A 189 -4.73 2.27 -11.22
CA PHE A 189 -4.61 1.36 -10.09
C PHE A 189 -3.35 1.66 -9.28
#